data_bfe5e00993bb1c8581632fec425da662
#
_entry.id   bfe5e00993bb1c8581632fec425da662
#
_cell.length_a   1.000
_cell.length_b   1.000
_cell.length_c   1.000
_cell.angle_alpha   90.00
_cell.angle_beta   90.00
_cell.angle_gamma   90.00
#
_symmetry.space_group_name_H-M   'P 1'
#
loop_
_entity.id
_entity.type
_entity.pdbx_description
1 polymer ?
#
loop_
_entity_poly.entity_id
_entity_poly.type
_entity_poly.pdbx_seq_one_letter_code
_entity_poly.pdbx_strand_id
1 'polypeptide(L)'
;TKAVRRLSDTICIENGLSIIENPNPHGKSYNKWLGDKAKPSHREQLRMMIDQALEQKPTDFDELLKMLSEMGCEVTRRGKAIRLKAPGWKNIARMDEGLGTGYSEAEIRAVLAGKKQHTPRKKSTVQAEPPKVNLLVDIQEKLRAGKGAGGKSGSGYSPP
;
A
#
# COMPACT_ATOMS: atom_id res chain seq x y z
N THR A 1 19.48 -21.18 -6.59
CA THR A 1 20.13 -21.96 -5.53
C THR A 1 21.23 -21.16 -4.86
N LYS A 2 21.47 -21.36 -3.54
CA LYS A 2 22.49 -20.61 -2.75
C LYS A 2 23.91 -20.76 -3.31
N ALA A 3 24.21 -21.89 -3.91
CA ALA A 3 25.53 -22.17 -4.51
C ALA A 3 25.84 -21.26 -5.71
N VAL A 4 24.88 -21.10 -6.61
CA VAL A 4 25.03 -20.23 -7.78
C VAL A 4 25.25 -18.75 -7.38
N ARG A 5 24.55 -18.33 -6.33
CA ARG A 5 24.70 -16.97 -5.80
C ARG A 5 26.09 -16.72 -5.24
N ARG A 6 26.61 -17.66 -4.42
CA ARG A 6 27.96 -17.56 -3.86
C ARG A 6 29.02 -17.48 -4.96
N LEU A 7 28.87 -18.29 -6.01
CA LEU A 7 29.77 -18.25 -7.14
C LEU A 7 29.72 -16.90 -7.87
N SER A 8 28.52 -16.38 -8.10
CA SER A 8 28.31 -15.06 -8.69
C SER A 8 28.95 -13.94 -7.85
N ASP A 9 28.73 -13.99 -6.53
CA ASP A 9 29.28 -13.00 -5.60
C ASP A 9 30.81 -13.04 -5.60
N THR A 10 31.42 -14.23 -5.65
CA THR A 10 32.88 -14.40 -5.76
C THR A 10 33.42 -13.76 -7.03
N ILE A 11 32.81 -14.03 -8.17
CA ILE A 11 33.22 -13.46 -9.47
C ILE A 11 33.08 -11.93 -9.46
N CYS A 12 32.01 -11.40 -8.85
CA CYS A 12 31.83 -9.96 -8.73
C CYS A 12 32.93 -9.32 -7.89
N ILE A 13 33.30 -9.92 -6.75
CA ILE A 13 34.38 -9.43 -5.88
C ILE A 13 35.73 -9.43 -6.62
N GLU A 14 36.06 -10.51 -7.34
CA GLU A 14 37.31 -10.63 -8.12
C GLU A 14 37.40 -9.56 -9.20
N ASN A 15 36.26 -9.12 -9.75
CA ASN A 15 36.21 -8.07 -10.77
C ASN A 15 35.96 -6.66 -10.20
N GLY A 16 36.03 -6.47 -8.89
CA GLY A 16 35.83 -5.18 -8.24
C GLY A 16 34.40 -4.64 -8.33
N LEU A 17 33.42 -5.51 -8.56
CA LEU A 17 32.00 -5.15 -8.59
C LEU A 17 31.39 -5.23 -7.21
N SER A 18 30.45 -4.35 -6.92
CA SER A 18 29.72 -4.36 -5.65
C SER A 18 28.75 -5.54 -5.58
N ILE A 19 28.69 -6.18 -4.42
CA ILE A 19 27.75 -7.26 -4.11
C ILE A 19 26.75 -6.81 -3.06
N ILE A 20 25.57 -7.43 -3.04
CA ILE A 20 24.57 -7.22 -1.99
C ILE A 20 24.84 -8.23 -0.88
N GLU A 21 25.50 -7.81 0.19
CA GLU A 21 25.86 -8.66 1.33
C GLU A 21 24.63 -9.24 2.04
N ASN A 22 23.63 -8.39 2.29
CA ASN A 22 22.38 -8.77 2.94
C ASN A 22 21.16 -8.53 2.04
N PRO A 23 20.90 -9.45 1.11
CA PRO A 23 19.71 -9.34 0.29
C PRO A 23 18.46 -9.51 1.14
N ASN A 24 17.49 -8.62 0.96
CA ASN A 24 16.22 -8.75 1.64
C ASN A 24 15.53 -10.06 1.22
N PRO A 25 15.36 -11.05 2.11
CA PRO A 25 14.77 -12.35 1.76
C PRO A 25 13.31 -12.24 1.33
N HIS A 26 12.66 -11.16 1.74
CA HIS A 26 11.27 -10.89 1.43
C HIS A 26 11.15 -9.59 0.62
N GLY A 27 11.22 -9.72 -0.68
CA GLY A 27 10.88 -8.61 -1.57
C GLY A 27 9.47 -8.09 -1.30
N LYS A 28 9.25 -6.80 -1.44
CA LYS A 28 7.90 -6.25 -1.39
C LYS A 28 7.09 -6.83 -2.56
N SER A 29 5.90 -7.35 -2.29
CA SER A 29 4.99 -7.75 -3.37
C SER A 29 4.67 -6.54 -4.26
N TYR A 30 4.37 -6.80 -5.53
CA TYR A 30 4.02 -5.74 -6.49
C TYR A 30 2.93 -4.80 -5.97
N ASN A 31 1.88 -5.35 -5.35
CA ASN A 31 0.80 -4.57 -4.76
C ASN A 31 1.26 -3.68 -3.59
N LYS A 32 2.20 -4.16 -2.79
CA LYS A 32 2.80 -3.38 -1.70
C LYS A 32 3.76 -2.31 -2.21
N TRP A 33 4.43 -2.57 -3.34
CA TRP A 33 5.28 -1.59 -4.02
C TRP A 33 4.44 -0.49 -4.68
N LEU A 34 3.30 -0.86 -5.27
CA LEU A 34 2.39 0.08 -5.92
C LEU A 34 1.77 1.08 -4.93
N GLY A 35 1.65 0.69 -3.64
CA GLY A 35 1.14 1.57 -2.57
C GLY A 35 -0.23 2.17 -2.90
N ASP A 36 -0.33 3.49 -2.82
CA ASP A 36 -1.60 4.22 -3.05
C ASP A 36 -2.07 4.24 -4.52
N LYS A 37 -1.21 3.90 -5.46
CA LYS A 37 -1.56 3.75 -6.88
C LYS A 37 -2.30 2.42 -7.17
N ALA A 38 -2.32 1.51 -6.21
CA ALA A 38 -3.07 0.27 -6.36
C ALA A 38 -4.56 0.56 -6.41
N LYS A 39 -5.27 -0.06 -7.35
CA LYS A 39 -6.73 -0.02 -7.36
C LYS A 39 -7.26 -0.58 -6.04
N PRO A 40 -8.28 0.06 -5.42
CA PRO A 40 -8.84 -0.43 -4.18
C PRO A 40 -9.33 -1.87 -4.36
N SER A 41 -9.07 -2.71 -3.37
CA SER A 41 -9.58 -4.08 -3.38
C SER A 41 -11.11 -4.06 -3.24
N HIS A 42 -11.77 -5.15 -3.67
CA HIS A 42 -13.23 -5.29 -3.53
C HIS A 42 -13.74 -4.96 -2.12
N ARG A 43 -13.06 -5.48 -1.09
CA ARG A 43 -13.42 -5.23 0.31
C ARG A 43 -13.21 -3.77 0.71
N GLU A 44 -12.18 -3.15 0.21
CA GLU A 44 -11.86 -1.75 0.47
C GLU A 44 -12.86 -0.83 -0.20
N GLN A 45 -13.25 -1.13 -1.42
CA GLN A 45 -14.29 -0.40 -2.14
C GLN A 45 -15.64 -0.49 -1.39
N LEU A 46 -16.02 -1.67 -0.91
CA LEU A 46 -17.23 -1.83 -0.07
C LEU A 46 -17.15 -1.03 1.22
N ARG A 47 -16.00 -0.99 1.90
CA ARG A 47 -15.82 -0.16 3.09
C ARG A 47 -16.01 1.32 2.79
N MET A 48 -15.40 1.80 1.71
CA MET A 48 -15.56 3.20 1.29
C MET A 48 -17.03 3.54 1.01
N MET A 49 -17.77 2.64 0.36
CA MET A 49 -19.20 2.84 0.11
C MET A 49 -20.02 2.89 1.41
N ILE A 50 -19.71 2.00 2.36
CA ILE A 50 -20.36 2.00 3.68
C ILE A 50 -20.02 3.28 4.45
N ASP A 51 -18.76 3.70 4.46
CA ASP A 51 -18.32 4.92 5.14
C ASP A 51 -19.04 6.14 4.56
N GLN A 52 -19.17 6.23 3.25
CA GLN A 52 -19.87 7.29 2.54
C GLN A 52 -21.38 7.29 2.86
N ALA A 53 -21.98 6.11 2.95
CA ALA A 53 -23.39 5.98 3.35
C ALA A 53 -23.61 6.37 4.82
N LEU A 54 -22.67 6.06 5.72
CA LEU A 54 -22.72 6.45 7.13
C LEU A 54 -22.52 7.98 7.33
N GLU A 55 -21.76 8.64 6.45
CA GLU A 55 -21.62 10.10 6.48
C GLU A 55 -22.95 10.82 6.24
N GLN A 56 -23.86 10.21 5.49
CA GLN A 56 -25.21 10.74 5.27
C GLN A 56 -26.13 10.58 6.48
N LYS A 57 -25.65 9.89 7.55
CA LYS A 57 -26.37 9.64 8.82
C LYS A 57 -27.76 9.03 8.61
N PRO A 58 -27.85 7.84 8.00
CA PRO A 58 -29.13 7.16 7.85
C PRO A 58 -29.76 6.89 9.23
N THR A 59 -31.06 6.98 9.31
CA THR A 59 -31.80 6.76 10.55
C THR A 59 -31.82 5.28 10.91
N ASP A 60 -31.98 4.42 9.92
CA ASP A 60 -32.11 2.99 10.06
C ASP A 60 -31.08 2.21 9.26
N PHE A 61 -30.83 0.96 9.71
CA PHE A 61 -29.95 0.05 9.01
C PHE A 61 -30.47 -0.33 7.61
N ASP A 62 -31.80 -0.45 7.45
CA ASP A 62 -32.43 -0.76 6.17
C ASP A 62 -32.31 0.41 5.19
N GLU A 63 -32.30 1.64 5.68
CA GLU A 63 -32.04 2.84 4.89
C GLU A 63 -30.57 2.86 4.38
N LEU A 64 -29.63 2.49 5.25
CA LEU A 64 -28.22 2.29 4.84
C LEU A 64 -28.10 1.27 3.70
N LEU A 65 -28.79 0.14 3.78
CA LEU A 65 -28.78 -0.87 2.74
C LEU A 65 -29.38 -0.37 1.42
N LYS A 66 -30.42 0.46 1.47
CA LYS A 66 -30.99 1.13 0.28
C LYS A 66 -30.00 2.09 -0.35
N MET A 67 -29.33 2.93 0.44
CA MET A 67 -28.28 3.83 -0.06
C MET A 67 -27.14 3.07 -0.74
N LEU A 68 -26.70 1.97 -0.15
CA LEU A 68 -25.69 1.10 -0.77
C LEU A 68 -26.19 0.51 -2.09
N SER A 69 -27.45 0.13 -2.18
CA SER A 69 -28.06 -0.36 -3.42
C SER A 69 -28.12 0.75 -4.49
N GLU A 70 -28.44 1.98 -4.11
CA GLU A 70 -28.44 3.15 -5.01
C GLU A 70 -27.02 3.48 -5.53
N MET A 71 -25.99 3.25 -4.73
CA MET A 71 -24.60 3.36 -5.15
C MET A 71 -24.15 2.22 -6.09
N GLY A 72 -25.05 1.28 -6.41
CA GLY A 72 -24.77 0.16 -7.31
C GLY A 72 -24.21 -1.08 -6.58
N CYS A 73 -24.27 -1.13 -5.25
CA CYS A 73 -23.90 -2.29 -4.49
C CYS A 73 -25.06 -3.29 -4.47
N GLU A 74 -24.81 -4.53 -4.90
CA GLU A 74 -25.79 -5.59 -4.79
C GLU A 74 -25.84 -6.13 -3.35
N VAL A 75 -26.95 -5.90 -2.68
CA VAL A 75 -27.19 -6.33 -1.30
C VAL A 75 -28.07 -7.58 -1.29
N THR A 76 -27.55 -8.68 -0.78
CA THR A 76 -28.29 -9.94 -0.64
C THR A 76 -28.31 -10.36 0.83
N ARG A 77 -29.51 -10.52 1.39
CA ARG A 77 -29.70 -11.03 2.74
C ARG A 77 -30.00 -12.54 2.68
N ARG A 78 -29.15 -13.33 3.33
CA ARG A 78 -29.39 -14.77 3.45
C ARG A 78 -29.35 -15.19 4.92
N GLY A 79 -30.52 -15.36 5.49
CA GLY A 79 -30.66 -15.60 6.93
C GLY A 79 -30.17 -14.42 7.76
N LYS A 80 -29.24 -14.67 8.67
CA LYS A 80 -28.60 -13.63 9.50
C LYS A 80 -27.42 -12.93 8.82
N ALA A 81 -26.93 -13.46 7.71
CA ALA A 81 -25.75 -12.92 7.04
C ALA A 81 -26.13 -11.98 5.89
N ILE A 82 -25.55 -10.79 5.91
CA ILE A 82 -25.67 -9.82 4.83
C ILE A 82 -24.47 -9.97 3.91
N ARG A 83 -24.74 -10.06 2.63
CA ARG A 83 -23.75 -10.21 1.58
C ARG A 83 -23.80 -9.00 0.68
N LEU A 84 -22.64 -8.41 0.45
CA LEU A 84 -22.46 -7.23 -0.37
C LEU A 84 -21.56 -7.55 -1.57
N LYS A 85 -21.91 -6.99 -2.71
CA LYS A 85 -21.13 -7.11 -3.93
C LYS A 85 -20.98 -5.72 -4.53
N ALA A 86 -19.76 -5.29 -4.69
CA ALA A 86 -19.47 -4.00 -5.29
C ALA A 86 -19.70 -4.02 -6.80
N PRO A 87 -20.06 -2.90 -7.42
CA PRO A 87 -20.27 -2.80 -8.84
C PRO A 87 -19.01 -3.21 -9.63
N GLY A 88 -19.16 -4.02 -10.65
CA GLY A 88 -18.05 -4.52 -11.47
C GLY A 88 -17.27 -5.71 -10.89
N TRP A 89 -17.64 -6.22 -9.73
CA TRP A 89 -17.01 -7.39 -9.12
C TRP A 89 -17.89 -8.65 -9.23
N LYS A 90 -17.23 -9.80 -9.45
CA LYS A 90 -17.92 -11.11 -9.47
C LYS A 90 -18.09 -11.70 -8.08
N ASN A 91 -17.19 -11.37 -7.17
CA ASN A 91 -17.15 -11.94 -5.83
C ASN A 91 -18.09 -11.21 -4.88
N ILE A 92 -18.68 -11.98 -3.96
CA ILE A 92 -19.56 -11.49 -2.92
C ILE A 92 -18.77 -11.48 -1.60
N ALA A 93 -18.86 -10.41 -0.83
CA ALA A 93 -18.27 -10.32 0.49
C ALA A 93 -19.36 -10.40 1.57
N ARG A 94 -19.08 -11.12 2.65
CA ARG A 94 -19.93 -11.10 3.85
C ARG A 94 -19.62 -9.85 4.65
N MET A 95 -20.65 -9.19 5.14
CA MET A 95 -20.50 -7.96 5.93
C MET A 95 -19.79 -8.24 7.25
N ASP A 96 -20.15 -9.31 7.96
CA ASP A 96 -19.62 -9.62 9.28
C ASP A 96 -18.17 -10.07 9.27
N GLU A 97 -17.81 -11.00 8.39
CA GLU A 97 -16.46 -11.60 8.35
C GLU A 97 -15.55 -10.99 7.28
N GLY A 98 -16.16 -10.56 6.18
CA GLY A 98 -15.42 -10.13 4.99
C GLY A 98 -14.83 -8.72 5.08
N LEU A 99 -15.48 -7.81 5.78
CA LEU A 99 -15.09 -6.40 5.86
C LEU A 99 -14.25 -6.09 7.11
N GLY A 100 -14.29 -6.96 8.12
CA GLY A 100 -13.53 -6.81 9.36
C GLY A 100 -14.27 -6.03 10.44
N THR A 101 -13.58 -5.79 11.55
CA THR A 101 -14.13 -5.08 12.72
C THR A 101 -14.57 -3.66 12.36
N GLY A 102 -15.72 -3.25 12.87
CA GLY A 102 -16.30 -1.93 12.61
C GLY A 102 -17.36 -1.90 11.50
N TYR A 103 -17.46 -2.97 10.70
CA TYR A 103 -18.36 -3.06 9.56
C TYR A 103 -19.41 -4.19 9.69
N SER A 104 -19.51 -4.83 10.85
CA SER A 104 -20.55 -5.83 11.09
C SER A 104 -21.91 -5.18 11.29
N GLU A 105 -23.00 -5.93 11.01
CA GLU A 105 -24.37 -5.43 11.19
C GLU A 105 -24.59 -4.89 12.62
N ALA A 106 -24.12 -5.64 13.63
CA ALA A 106 -24.27 -5.25 15.04
C ALA A 106 -23.53 -3.94 15.37
N GLU A 107 -22.32 -3.77 14.84
CA GLU A 107 -21.52 -2.56 15.06
C GLU A 107 -22.11 -1.35 14.34
N ILE A 108 -22.57 -1.51 13.12
CA ILE A 108 -23.22 -0.43 12.37
C ILE A 108 -24.53 -0.01 13.03
N ARG A 109 -25.33 -0.96 13.50
CA ARG A 109 -26.53 -0.64 14.29
C ARG A 109 -26.21 0.11 15.58
N ALA A 110 -25.11 -0.24 16.25
CA ALA A 110 -24.64 0.48 17.43
C ALA A 110 -24.19 1.92 17.10
N VAL A 111 -23.59 2.12 15.92
CA VAL A 111 -23.23 3.46 15.41
C VAL A 111 -24.48 4.28 15.10
N LEU A 112 -25.47 3.71 14.42
CA LEU A 112 -26.73 4.39 14.11
C LEU A 112 -27.54 4.73 15.39
N ALA A 113 -27.48 3.86 16.40
CA ALA A 113 -28.08 4.11 17.70
C ALA A 113 -27.30 5.13 18.57
N GLY A 114 -26.20 5.68 18.06
CA GLY A 114 -25.37 6.64 18.79
C GLY A 114 -24.53 6.04 19.94
N LYS A 115 -24.52 4.71 20.09
CA LYS A 115 -23.79 4.02 21.16
C LYS A 115 -22.29 3.88 20.87
N LYS A 116 -21.89 3.98 19.62
CA LYS A 116 -20.50 3.80 19.16
C LYS A 116 -20.19 4.79 18.04
N GLN A 117 -18.99 5.34 18.06
CA GLN A 117 -18.55 6.16 16.94
C GLN A 117 -17.92 5.25 15.87
N HIS A 118 -18.31 5.46 14.62
CA HIS A 118 -17.71 4.76 13.51
C HIS A 118 -16.34 5.39 13.22
N THR A 119 -15.29 4.58 13.34
CA THR A 119 -13.95 4.98 12.90
C THR A 119 -13.67 4.31 11.57
N PRO A 120 -13.71 5.06 10.46
CA PRO A 120 -13.35 4.50 9.17
C PRO A 120 -11.93 3.94 9.26
N ARG A 121 -11.75 2.73 8.76
CA ARG A 121 -10.43 2.12 8.69
C ARG A 121 -9.61 2.91 7.68
N LYS A 122 -8.87 3.90 8.18
CA LYS A 122 -7.92 4.65 7.35
C LYS A 122 -7.04 3.63 6.64
N LYS A 123 -6.95 3.70 5.30
CA LYS A 123 -5.78 3.16 4.61
C LYS A 123 -4.61 3.61 5.46
N SER A 124 -3.73 2.69 5.81
CA SER A 124 -2.40 3.09 6.23
C SER A 124 -1.74 3.73 5.00
N THR A 125 -2.12 4.95 4.74
CA THR A 125 -1.39 5.85 3.90
C THR A 125 -0.13 6.11 4.70
N VAL A 126 0.84 5.23 4.52
CA VAL A 126 2.20 5.67 4.66
C VAL A 126 2.34 6.69 3.52
N GLN A 127 1.96 7.92 3.81
CA GLN A 127 2.41 9.08 3.06
C GLN A 127 3.91 9.24 3.31
N ALA A 128 4.66 8.25 2.86
CA ALA A 128 5.94 8.56 2.32
C ALA A 128 5.63 8.92 0.86
N GLU A 129 5.36 10.18 0.58
CA GLU A 129 5.70 10.68 -0.74
C GLU A 129 7.11 10.16 -1.00
N PRO A 130 7.30 9.30 -2.01
CA PRO A 130 8.66 8.99 -2.38
C PRO A 130 9.30 10.35 -2.65
N PRO A 131 10.45 10.66 -2.06
CA PRO A 131 11.13 11.89 -2.38
C PRO A 131 11.15 11.92 -3.90
N LYS A 132 10.61 12.97 -4.48
CA LYS A 132 10.69 13.21 -5.92
C LYS A 132 12.19 13.30 -6.20
N VAL A 133 12.81 12.15 -6.35
CA VAL A 133 14.22 12.04 -6.72
C VAL A 133 14.28 12.61 -8.11
N ASN A 134 14.67 13.86 -8.18
CA ASN A 134 14.96 14.49 -9.44
C ASN A 134 16.29 13.88 -9.91
N LEU A 135 16.19 12.76 -10.60
CA LEU A 135 17.35 11.96 -11.03
C LEU A 135 18.43 12.81 -11.68
N LEU A 136 18.04 13.89 -12.38
CA LEU A 136 18.94 14.84 -12.99
C LEU A 136 19.76 15.64 -11.97
N VAL A 137 19.13 16.06 -10.87
CA VAL A 137 19.83 16.81 -9.81
C VAL A 137 20.79 15.91 -9.04
N ASP A 138 20.35 14.68 -8.72
CA ASP A 138 21.17 13.71 -7.99
C ASP A 138 22.40 13.25 -8.81
N ILE A 139 22.24 13.09 -10.12
CA ILE A 139 23.34 12.78 -11.01
C ILE A 139 24.31 13.97 -11.12
N GLN A 140 23.79 15.21 -11.18
CA GLN A 140 24.63 16.40 -11.23
C GLN A 140 25.40 16.62 -9.93
N GLU A 141 24.79 16.39 -8.78
CA GLU A 141 25.47 16.46 -7.47
C GLU A 141 26.57 15.40 -7.36
N LYS A 142 26.32 14.17 -7.77
CA LYS A 142 27.31 13.10 -7.77
C LYS A 142 28.47 13.37 -8.74
N LEU A 143 28.20 13.95 -9.89
CA LEU A 143 29.23 14.36 -10.84
C LEU A 143 30.07 15.54 -10.32
N ARG A 144 29.47 16.49 -9.58
CA ARG A 144 30.21 17.57 -8.91
C ARG A 144 31.07 17.06 -7.78
N ALA A 145 30.56 16.15 -6.94
CA ALA A 145 31.31 15.52 -5.86
C ALA A 145 32.47 14.69 -6.40
N GLY A 146 32.29 13.99 -7.53
CA GLY A 146 33.36 13.22 -8.19
C GLY A 146 34.46 14.08 -8.78
N LYS A 147 34.20 15.30 -9.23
CA LYS A 147 35.22 16.21 -9.77
C LYS A 147 36.08 16.89 -8.69
N GLY A 148 35.66 16.91 -7.44
CA GLY A 148 36.39 17.52 -6.34
C GLY A 148 37.51 16.66 -5.74
N ALA A 149 37.54 15.37 -6.01
CA ALA A 149 38.50 14.43 -5.43
C ALA A 149 39.72 14.13 -6.34
N GLY A 150 39.78 14.71 -7.51
CA GLY A 150 40.83 14.44 -8.55
C GLY A 150 41.92 15.47 -8.65
N GLY A 151 42.29 16.17 -7.58
CA GLY A 151 43.23 17.24 -7.71
C GLY A 151 44.26 17.40 -6.61
N LYS A 152 44.98 16.36 -6.22
CA LYS A 152 46.29 16.48 -5.53
C LYS A 152 47.12 15.21 -5.66
N SER A 153 47.62 14.93 -6.82
CA SER A 153 48.89 14.23 -6.92
C SER A 153 49.98 15.25 -7.25
N GLY A 154 50.39 15.95 -6.21
CA GLY A 154 51.67 16.66 -6.24
C GLY A 154 52.78 15.62 -6.16
N SER A 155 53.16 15.08 -7.28
CA SER A 155 54.39 14.32 -7.41
C SER A 155 55.54 15.32 -7.31
N GLY A 156 55.99 15.56 -6.09
CA GLY A 156 57.29 16.17 -5.82
C GLY A 156 58.39 15.14 -6.09
N TYR A 157 58.73 14.89 -7.32
CA TYR A 157 59.98 14.20 -7.66
C TYR A 157 61.06 15.28 -7.78
N SER A 158 61.90 15.37 -6.77
CA SER A 158 63.17 16.11 -6.86
C SER A 158 64.27 15.15 -7.29
N PRO A 159 64.85 15.28 -8.47
CA PRO A 159 66.04 14.55 -8.84
C PRO A 159 67.25 15.09 -8.04
N PRO A 160 68.23 14.24 -7.71
CA PRO A 160 69.41 14.65 -7.01
C PRO A 160 70.31 15.55 -7.84
#